data_6b0635f6c0301e3bd36d917de1dc35b0
#
_entry.id   6b0635f6c0301e3bd36d917de1dc35b0
#
_cell.length_a   1.000
_cell.length_b   1.000
_cell.length_c   1.000
_cell.angle_alpha   90.00
_cell.angle_beta   90.00
_cell.angle_gamma   90.00
#
_symmetry.space_group_name_H-M   'P 1'
#
loop_
_entity.id
_entity.type
_entity.pdbx_description
1 polymer ?
#
loop_
_entity_poly.entity_id
_entity_poly.type
_entity_poly.pdbx_seq_one_letter_code
_entity_poly.pdbx_strand_id
1 'polypeptide(L)'
;AIKREVLYMWGNGFVDFQDVERAWMVFTGMKEGPFALMDKVGLDVIWDIEMVYYNDSKDPKDHPPQALRDKIERGELGVKSGKGFYTYPNPAFLKPDFLKPL
;
A
#
# COMPACT_ATOMS: atom_id res chain seq x y z
N ALA A 1 2.73 12.48 0.17
CA ALA A 1 3.93 12.35 -0.67
C ALA A 1 4.54 10.95 -0.63
N ILE A 2 4.85 10.42 0.56
CA ILE A 2 5.42 9.06 0.68
C ILE A 2 4.48 8.00 0.10
N LYS A 3 3.19 8.09 0.40
CA LYS A 3 2.20 7.16 -0.11
C LYS A 3 2.22 7.10 -1.64
N ARG A 4 2.31 8.23 -2.29
CA ARG A 4 2.33 8.32 -3.74
C ARG A 4 3.59 7.70 -4.32
N GLU A 5 4.75 7.96 -3.69
CA GLU A 5 6.02 7.39 -4.13
C GLU A 5 6.02 5.86 -4.03
N VAL A 6 5.55 5.31 -2.92
CA VAL A 6 5.53 3.85 -2.75
C VAL A 6 4.52 3.18 -3.68
N LEU A 7 3.38 3.83 -3.94
CA LEU A 7 2.41 3.33 -4.92
C LEU A 7 3.01 3.31 -6.31
N TYR A 8 3.75 4.35 -6.68
CA TYR A 8 4.40 4.43 -7.99
C TYR A 8 5.42 3.29 -8.16
N MET A 9 6.28 3.09 -7.18
CA MET A 9 7.30 2.04 -7.25
C MET A 9 6.68 0.64 -7.28
N TRP A 10 5.69 0.41 -6.44
CA TRP A 10 5.01 -0.88 -6.40
C TRP A 10 4.21 -1.13 -7.69
N GLY A 11 3.46 -0.15 -8.11
CA GLY A 11 2.57 -0.30 -9.27
C GLY A 11 3.32 -0.52 -10.58
N ASN A 12 4.58 -0.09 -10.65
CA ASN A 12 5.43 -0.29 -11.83
C ASN A 12 6.36 -1.49 -11.68
N GLY A 13 6.18 -2.28 -10.63
CA GLY A 13 6.95 -3.51 -10.45
C GLY A 13 8.40 -3.32 -10.01
N PHE A 14 8.75 -2.12 -9.53
CA PHE A 14 10.12 -1.84 -9.11
C PHE A 14 10.46 -2.43 -7.75
N VAL A 15 9.47 -2.61 -6.89
CA VAL A 15 9.67 -3.13 -5.53
C VAL A 15 8.52 -4.05 -5.13
N ASP A 16 8.82 -4.96 -4.20
CA ASP A 16 7.82 -5.75 -3.51
C ASP A 16 7.29 -4.91 -2.34
N PHE A 17 5.97 -4.85 -2.17
CA PHE A 17 5.39 -4.02 -1.12
C PHE A 17 5.85 -4.46 0.28
N GLN A 18 6.09 -5.75 0.50
CA GLN A 18 6.55 -6.25 1.81
C GLN A 18 7.97 -5.76 2.13
N ASP A 19 8.83 -5.64 1.13
CA ASP A 19 10.19 -5.13 1.34
C ASP A 19 10.16 -3.65 1.72
N VAL A 20 9.30 -2.86 1.10
CA VAL A 20 9.11 -1.45 1.47
C VAL A 20 8.59 -1.36 2.91
N GLU A 21 7.63 -2.21 3.26
CA GLU A 21 7.05 -2.23 4.61
C GLU A 21 8.11 -2.55 5.65
N ARG A 22 8.95 -3.57 5.40
CA ARG A 22 10.04 -3.95 6.31
C ARG A 22 11.03 -2.81 6.51
N ALA A 23 11.44 -2.18 5.41
CA ALA A 23 12.39 -1.07 5.48
C ALA A 23 11.83 0.08 6.31
N TRP A 24 10.56 0.42 6.09
CA TRP A 24 9.89 1.47 6.85
C TRP A 24 9.84 1.14 8.33
N MET A 25 9.43 -0.09 8.68
CA MET A 25 9.31 -0.51 10.07
C MET A 25 10.65 -0.50 10.79
N VAL A 26 11.71 -0.96 10.12
CA VAL A 26 13.07 -0.95 10.69
C VAL A 26 13.55 0.48 10.89
N PHE A 27 13.37 1.33 9.88
CA PHE A 27 13.86 2.71 9.92
C PHE A 27 13.16 3.54 10.99
N THR A 28 11.84 3.42 11.09
CA THR A 28 11.04 4.26 12.00
C THR A 28 10.78 3.64 13.36
N GLY A 29 10.95 2.34 13.49
CA GLY A 29 10.54 1.60 14.69
C GLY A 29 9.04 1.41 14.82
N MET A 30 8.28 1.75 13.78
CA MET A 30 6.82 1.59 13.78
C MET A 30 6.44 0.12 13.58
N LYS A 31 5.24 -0.24 14.04
CA LYS A 31 4.73 -1.61 13.95
C LYS A 31 4.10 -1.93 12.61
N GLU A 32 3.97 -0.94 11.74
CA GLU A 32 3.41 -1.09 10.41
C GLU A 32 3.98 0.00 9.51
N GLY A 33 3.80 -0.15 8.21
CA GLY A 33 4.30 0.80 7.23
C GLY A 33 3.18 1.35 6.36
N PRO A 34 3.55 1.96 5.22
CA PRO A 34 2.59 2.66 4.38
C PRO A 34 1.52 1.74 3.76
N PHE A 35 1.86 0.50 3.41
CA PHE A 35 0.89 -0.40 2.80
C PHE A 35 -0.14 -0.91 3.82
N ALA A 36 0.28 -1.19 5.06
CA ALA A 36 -0.65 -1.54 6.12
C ALA A 36 -1.59 -0.38 6.44
N LEU A 37 -1.06 0.85 6.42
CA LEU A 37 -1.90 2.03 6.63
C LEU A 37 -2.94 2.17 5.53
N MET A 38 -2.56 1.97 4.28
CA MET A 38 -3.49 2.02 3.17
C MET A 38 -4.60 0.98 3.30
N ASP A 39 -4.26 -0.23 3.79
CA ASP A 39 -5.27 -1.26 4.05
C ASP A 39 -6.27 -0.83 5.13
N LYS A 40 -5.80 -0.11 6.15
CA LYS A 40 -6.68 0.39 7.20
C LYS A 40 -7.64 1.46 6.70
N VAL A 41 -7.15 2.35 5.85
CA VAL A 41 -7.97 3.42 5.26
C VAL A 41 -8.98 2.84 4.27
N GLY A 42 -8.55 1.86 3.51
CA GLY A 42 -9.34 1.27 2.43
C GLY A 42 -8.78 1.68 1.07
N LEU A 43 -8.50 0.68 0.23
CA LEU A 43 -7.83 0.94 -1.05
C LEU A 43 -8.70 1.76 -2.01
N ASP A 44 -10.02 1.62 -1.92
CA ASP A 44 -10.95 2.43 -2.69
C ASP A 44 -10.86 3.91 -2.30
N VAL A 45 -10.73 4.18 -0.99
CA VAL A 45 -10.56 5.56 -0.49
C VAL A 45 -9.21 6.10 -0.92
N ILE A 46 -8.16 5.29 -0.86
CA ILE A 46 -6.82 5.68 -1.33
C ILE A 46 -6.87 6.06 -2.81
N TRP A 47 -7.55 5.26 -3.63
CA TRP A 47 -7.72 5.58 -5.05
C TRP A 47 -8.36 6.96 -5.23
N ASP A 48 -9.45 7.20 -4.52
CA ASP A 48 -10.18 8.47 -4.64
C ASP A 48 -9.33 9.67 -4.23
N ILE A 49 -8.56 9.54 -3.14
CA ILE A 49 -7.67 10.59 -2.67
C ILE A 49 -6.60 10.89 -3.72
N GLU A 50 -5.96 9.85 -4.28
CA GLU A 50 -4.92 10.04 -5.28
C GLU A 50 -5.47 10.62 -6.57
N MET A 51 -6.70 10.29 -6.94
CA MET A 51 -7.36 10.89 -8.11
C MET A 51 -7.64 12.37 -7.93
N VAL A 52 -7.94 12.81 -6.71
CA VAL A 52 -8.08 14.25 -6.43
C VAL A 52 -6.77 14.98 -6.73
N TYR A 53 -5.64 14.44 -6.26
CA TYR A 53 -4.33 15.03 -6.53
C TYR A 53 -4.00 15.02 -8.03
N TYR A 54 -4.28 13.91 -8.70
CA TYR A 54 -4.03 13.81 -10.15
C TYR A 54 -4.88 14.82 -10.93
N ASN A 55 -6.13 14.96 -10.58
CA ASN A 55 -7.03 15.89 -11.30
C ASN A 55 -6.58 17.34 -11.14
N ASP A 56 -5.91 17.65 -10.03
CA ASP A 56 -5.36 18.98 -9.80
C ASP A 56 -4.04 19.19 -10.55
N SER A 57 -3.10 18.26 -10.43
CA SER A 57 -1.76 18.42 -10.99
C SER A 57 -1.67 18.10 -12.48
N LYS A 58 -2.49 17.14 -12.96
CA LYS A 58 -2.43 16.57 -14.30
C LYS A 58 -1.08 15.90 -14.61
N ASP A 59 -0.27 15.65 -13.58
CA ASP A 59 1.02 14.96 -13.74
C ASP A 59 0.76 13.45 -13.77
N PRO A 60 1.21 12.73 -14.83
CA PRO A 60 1.01 11.28 -14.91
C PRO A 60 1.57 10.50 -13.71
N LYS A 61 2.59 11.04 -13.04
CA LYS A 61 3.15 10.39 -11.84
C LYS A 61 2.20 10.40 -10.66
N ASP A 62 1.27 11.34 -10.63
CA ASP A 62 0.30 11.43 -9.56
C ASP A 62 -0.91 10.53 -9.77
N HIS A 63 -1.05 9.95 -10.97
CA HIS A 63 -2.13 9.02 -11.24
C HIS A 63 -1.89 7.72 -10.49
N PRO A 64 -2.89 7.22 -9.71
CA PRO A 64 -2.69 5.94 -9.02
C PRO A 64 -2.50 4.81 -10.03
N PRO A 65 -1.70 3.79 -9.67
CA PRO A 65 -1.36 2.73 -10.63
C PRO A 65 -2.55 1.81 -10.93
N GLN A 66 -2.57 1.27 -12.14
CA GLN A 66 -3.61 0.32 -12.55
C GLN A 66 -3.63 -0.91 -11.63
N ALA A 67 -2.48 -1.34 -11.10
CA ALA A 67 -2.42 -2.48 -10.18
C ALA A 67 -3.27 -2.24 -8.93
N LEU A 68 -3.40 -0.99 -8.47
CA LEU A 68 -4.28 -0.66 -7.35
C LEU A 68 -5.74 -0.80 -7.77
N ARG A 69 -6.08 -0.32 -8.96
CA ARG A 69 -7.45 -0.46 -9.48
C ARG A 69 -7.84 -1.92 -9.61
N ASP A 70 -6.91 -2.75 -10.08
CA ASP A 70 -7.15 -4.19 -10.23
C ASP A 70 -7.50 -4.83 -8.89
N LYS A 71 -6.81 -4.45 -7.80
CA LYS A 71 -7.16 -4.92 -6.46
C LYS A 71 -8.57 -4.52 -6.06
N ILE A 72 -8.94 -3.27 -6.31
CA ILE A 72 -10.27 -2.75 -5.97
C ILE A 72 -11.34 -3.54 -6.73
N GLU A 73 -11.13 -3.80 -8.00
CA GLU A 73 -12.09 -4.54 -8.82
C GLU A 73 -12.25 -5.99 -8.38
N ARG A 74 -11.22 -6.58 -7.76
CA ARG A 74 -11.31 -7.91 -7.16
C ARG A 74 -11.95 -7.90 -5.77
N GLY A 75 -12.35 -6.73 -5.26
CA GLY A 75 -12.91 -6.61 -3.92
C GLY A 75 -11.89 -6.59 -2.81
N GLU A 76 -10.60 -6.40 -3.13
CA GLU A 76 -9.51 -6.36 -2.16
C GLU A 76 -9.33 -4.92 -1.69
N LEU A 77 -10.12 -4.53 -0.70
CA LEU A 77 -10.18 -3.14 -0.24
C LEU A 77 -9.36 -2.88 1.03
N GLY A 78 -8.81 -3.91 1.64
CA GLY A 78 -8.05 -3.80 2.88
C GLY A 78 -8.73 -4.51 4.03
N VAL A 79 -8.57 -3.97 5.25
CA VAL A 79 -9.12 -4.60 6.46
C VAL A 79 -10.62 -4.83 6.34
N LYS A 80 -11.35 -3.87 5.80
CA LYS A 80 -12.82 -3.94 5.74
C LYS A 80 -13.34 -5.06 4.85
N SER A 81 -12.54 -5.56 3.92
CA SER A 81 -12.94 -6.68 3.05
C SER A 81 -12.19 -7.97 3.38
N GLY A 82 -11.29 -7.94 4.38
CA GLY A 82 -10.49 -9.09 4.78
C GLY A 82 -9.22 -9.27 3.97
N LYS A 83 -9.02 -8.49 2.93
CA LYS A 83 -7.82 -8.55 2.09
C LYS A 83 -7.60 -7.24 1.36
N GLY A 84 -6.35 -6.79 1.35
CA GLY A 84 -5.89 -5.66 0.57
C GLY A 84 -4.50 -5.98 0.07
N PHE A 85 -3.48 -5.22 0.51
CA PHE A 85 -2.09 -5.65 0.31
C PHE A 85 -1.79 -6.89 1.15
N TYR A 86 -2.29 -6.92 2.37
CA TYR A 86 -2.16 -8.07 3.27
C TYR A 86 -3.49 -8.79 3.41
N THR A 87 -3.46 -9.97 4.01
CA THR A 87 -4.67 -10.75 4.32
C THR A 87 -4.97 -10.64 5.81
N TYR A 88 -6.22 -10.44 6.15
CA TYR A 88 -6.66 -10.23 7.54
C TYR A 88 -7.66 -11.32 7.96
N PRO A 89 -7.73 -11.70 9.25
CA PRO A 89 -6.85 -11.26 10.32
C PRO A 89 -5.45 -11.89 10.19
N ASN A 90 -4.54 -11.53 11.07
CA ASN A 90 -3.18 -12.06 11.12
C ASN A 90 -2.34 -11.70 9.89
N PRO A 91 -2.23 -10.39 9.57
CA PRO A 91 -1.43 -9.98 8.43
C PRO A 91 0.06 -10.27 8.65
N ALA A 92 0.78 -10.49 7.54
CA ALA A 92 2.19 -10.89 7.58
C ALA A 92 3.07 -9.92 8.37
N PHE A 93 2.79 -8.62 8.31
CA PHE A 93 3.64 -7.63 8.98
C PHE A 93 3.57 -7.70 10.52
N LEU A 94 2.58 -8.38 11.07
CA LEU A 94 2.46 -8.59 12.53
C LEU A 94 3.13 -9.86 13.00
N LYS A 95 3.62 -10.70 12.09
CA LYS A 95 4.27 -11.95 12.47
C LYS A 95 5.68 -11.70 13.00
N PRO A 96 6.11 -12.48 14.02
CA PRO A 96 7.42 -12.25 14.65
C PRO A 96 8.60 -12.32 13.70
N ASP A 97 8.51 -13.09 12.63
CA ASP A 97 9.61 -13.29 11.68
C ASP A 97 9.58 -12.33 10.50
N PHE A 98 8.62 -11.40 10.44
CA PHE A 98 8.50 -10.48 9.31
C PHE A 98 9.76 -9.62 9.12
N LEU A 99 10.36 -9.17 10.22
CA LEU A 99 11.55 -8.31 10.18
C LEU A 99 12.87 -9.07 10.23
N LYS A 100 12.83 -10.39 10.34
CA LYS A 100 14.07 -11.17 10.41
C LYS A 100 14.75 -11.20 9.06
N PRO A 101 16.09 -11.07 9.01
CA PRO A 101 16.82 -11.22 7.76
C PRO A 101 16.70 -12.64 7.24
N LEU A 102 16.74 -12.76 5.94
CA LEU A 102 16.70 -14.07 5.28
C LEU A 102 18.02 -14.83 5.46
#